data_4b9f73b303e5dae8dce4ed87a325218c
#
_entry.id   4b9f73b303e5dae8dce4ed87a325218c
#
_cell.length_a   1.000
_cell.length_b   1.000
_cell.length_c   1.000
_cell.angle_alpha   90.00
_cell.angle_beta   90.00
_cell.angle_gamma   90.00
#
_symmetry.space_group_name_H-M   'P 1'
#
loop_
_entity.id
_entity.type
_entity.pdbx_description
1 polymer ?
#
loop_
_entity_poly.entity_id
_entity_poly.type
_entity_poly.pdbx_seq_one_letter_code
_entity_poly.pdbx_strand_id
1 'polypeptide(L)'
;MKWLVVLALVVAVPAAADPIDKLFPYLDAKTPGAVVVLVNHGKVIARRAYGAADVELGVKMSAEQRFRIASISKQLTAVAILQLVDAGKLALDQPIHSYLPDAPAAWAPVTLAALLSHTSGLPSFVDAKDIADAANGAQTYGELRALLDKKPLHTRPGTEHAYNNWGYAVLAQVLERATGQPYCAYVTQHLLAPLNMIHTVCATGGAVVAGLVNGYDRAYGREWIRPRGVVLEAALVSAGGWVSTVDDLAAWTTALTSGKLLKPETFAKLYVATSVAQGTVPYSFGTRLRTEDGHALLLANGDLPGFHSEIAYDKDCDCAAISLFNWNAPYPFLTRRLLAIARGAPIHDPAPVKVSEAELARLVGTYRAGDHQPQRELVLDHGRLYCHDDGDPGRDALVPLGNNVFRYTIDDGNRLTFSGETLTFGDDEQVWHAAQQRVR
;
A
#
# COMPACT_ATOMS: atom_id res chain seq x y z
N MET A 1 51.67 30.31 43.70
CA MET A 1 50.90 30.19 42.45
C MET A 1 49.69 29.28 42.68
N LYS A 2 48.49 29.86 42.78
CA LYS A 2 47.27 29.10 42.97
C LYS A 2 46.64 28.90 41.56
N TRP A 3 46.53 27.64 41.16
CA TRP A 3 45.85 27.28 39.89
C TRP A 3 44.38 27.28 40.17
N LEU A 4 43.63 28.16 39.50
CA LEU A 4 42.17 28.11 39.42
C LEU A 4 41.78 27.06 38.37
N VAL A 5 41.15 25.97 38.78
CA VAL A 5 40.50 25.02 37.87
C VAL A 5 39.11 25.58 37.58
N VAL A 6 38.91 26.08 36.38
CA VAL A 6 37.57 26.47 35.88
C VAL A 6 36.89 25.21 35.36
N LEU A 7 35.93 24.69 36.11
CA LEU A 7 35.05 23.62 35.66
C LEU A 7 34.02 24.21 34.68
N ALA A 8 34.19 23.96 33.39
CA ALA A 8 33.17 24.30 32.42
C ALA A 8 32.01 23.32 32.55
N LEU A 9 30.87 23.81 33.04
CA LEU A 9 29.62 23.06 33.06
C LEU A 9 29.13 22.96 31.62
N VAL A 10 29.27 21.80 30.97
CA VAL A 10 28.65 21.51 29.70
C VAL A 10 27.17 21.21 29.97
N VAL A 11 26.32 22.19 29.78
CA VAL A 11 24.86 22.01 29.80
C VAL A 11 24.52 21.25 28.53
N ALA A 12 24.21 19.95 28.64
CA ALA A 12 23.68 19.16 27.55
C ALA A 12 22.29 19.72 27.22
N VAL A 13 22.17 20.44 26.12
CA VAL A 13 20.89 20.80 25.54
C VAL A 13 20.25 19.49 25.12
N PRO A 14 19.04 19.16 25.59
CA PRO A 14 18.35 17.96 25.13
C PRO A 14 18.22 18.05 23.60
N ALA A 15 18.71 17.04 22.89
CA ALA A 15 18.53 16.94 21.45
C ALA A 15 17.03 17.01 21.16
N ALA A 16 16.62 17.88 20.24
CA ALA A 16 15.24 17.93 19.80
C ALA A 16 14.86 16.52 19.32
N ALA A 17 13.69 16.02 19.76
CA ALA A 17 13.22 14.70 19.37
C ALA A 17 13.16 14.61 17.84
N ASP A 18 13.72 13.51 17.28
CA ASP A 18 13.74 13.24 15.86
C ASP A 18 12.30 13.39 15.28
N PRO A 19 12.08 14.17 14.23
CA PRO A 19 10.76 14.34 13.64
C PRO A 19 10.12 13.00 13.21
N ILE A 20 10.93 12.00 12.84
CA ILE A 20 10.43 10.66 12.51
C ILE A 20 9.86 9.98 13.76
N ASP A 21 10.54 10.04 14.91
CA ASP A 21 10.10 9.40 16.15
C ASP A 21 8.74 9.94 16.62
N LYS A 22 8.45 11.20 16.34
CA LYS A 22 7.18 11.83 16.68
C LYS A 22 5.98 11.25 15.92
N LEU A 23 6.21 10.58 14.80
CA LEU A 23 5.17 9.93 14.01
C LEU A 23 4.75 8.57 14.59
N PHE A 24 5.56 7.98 15.49
CA PHE A 24 5.36 6.64 16.04
C PHE A 24 5.25 6.59 17.58
N PRO A 25 4.58 7.56 18.25
CA PRO A 25 4.59 7.65 19.72
C PRO A 25 3.84 6.52 20.41
N TYR A 26 3.07 5.72 19.65
CA TYR A 26 2.22 4.64 20.14
C TYR A 26 2.81 3.24 19.90
N LEU A 27 3.97 3.15 19.22
CA LEU A 27 4.64 1.88 18.97
C LEU A 27 5.68 1.59 20.04
N ASP A 28 5.44 0.56 20.83
CA ASP A 28 6.33 0.10 21.90
C ASP A 28 6.65 -1.40 21.76
N ALA A 29 7.36 -1.96 22.72
CA ALA A 29 7.76 -3.36 22.71
C ALA A 29 6.56 -4.37 22.83
N LYS A 30 5.36 -3.89 23.06
CA LYS A 30 4.14 -4.71 23.22
C LYS A 30 3.16 -4.55 22.07
N THR A 31 3.48 -3.71 21.12
CA THR A 31 2.66 -3.48 19.93
C THR A 31 3.38 -4.02 18.70
N PRO A 32 2.67 -4.51 17.67
CA PRO A 32 3.25 -4.68 16.35
C PRO A 32 3.91 -3.38 15.90
N GLY A 33 4.81 -3.45 14.94
CA GLY A 33 5.70 -2.34 14.66
C GLY A 33 5.74 -1.91 13.22
N ALA A 34 6.72 -1.07 12.97
CA ALA A 34 7.05 -0.55 11.66
C ALA A 34 8.54 -0.44 11.43
N VAL A 35 8.96 -0.53 10.18
CA VAL A 35 10.29 -0.12 9.74
C VAL A 35 10.15 0.90 8.64
N VAL A 36 10.92 1.99 8.74
CA VAL A 36 10.88 3.09 7.77
C VAL A 36 12.26 3.46 7.29
N VAL A 37 12.34 3.83 6.02
CA VAL A 37 13.55 4.37 5.38
C VAL A 37 13.19 5.63 4.61
N LEU A 38 14.04 6.64 4.74
CA LEU A 38 14.01 7.83 3.90
C LEU A 38 15.22 7.84 2.96
N VAL A 39 14.95 8.14 1.71
CA VAL A 39 15.97 8.24 0.65
C VAL A 39 15.93 9.66 0.07
N ASN A 40 17.11 10.20 -0.19
CA ASN A 40 17.25 11.49 -0.87
C ASN A 40 18.42 11.39 -1.85
N HIS A 41 18.20 11.73 -3.12
CA HIS A 41 19.16 11.57 -4.22
C HIS A 41 19.84 10.18 -4.23
N GLY A 42 19.06 9.12 -4.11
CA GLY A 42 19.51 7.74 -4.09
C GLY A 42 20.31 7.33 -2.85
N LYS A 43 20.40 8.17 -1.81
CA LYS A 43 21.09 7.87 -0.55
C LYS A 43 20.08 7.72 0.59
N VAL A 44 20.24 6.67 1.39
CA VAL A 44 19.51 6.52 2.64
C VAL A 44 19.94 7.59 3.62
N ILE A 45 19.01 8.46 4.04
CA ILE A 45 19.23 9.56 4.98
C ILE A 45 18.70 9.27 6.37
N ALA A 46 17.75 8.35 6.50
CA ALA A 46 17.24 7.88 7.77
C ALA A 46 16.75 6.43 7.67
N ARG A 47 16.89 5.67 8.76
CA ARG A 47 16.39 4.31 8.91
C ARG A 47 15.98 4.11 10.36
N ARG A 48 14.72 3.72 10.61
CA ARG A 48 14.17 3.56 11.96
C ARG A 48 13.33 2.31 12.03
N ALA A 49 13.27 1.70 13.21
CA ALA A 49 12.44 0.54 13.54
C ALA A 49 11.73 0.78 14.87
N TYR A 50 10.45 0.47 14.92
CA TYR A 50 9.55 0.72 16.04
C TYR A 50 8.74 -0.52 16.36
N GLY A 51 8.38 -0.73 17.63
CA GLY A 51 7.50 -1.81 18.05
C GLY A 51 8.15 -3.20 18.09
N ALA A 52 7.35 -4.24 17.93
CA ALA A 52 7.73 -5.64 17.98
C ALA A 52 7.56 -6.34 16.62
N ALA A 53 8.53 -7.17 16.28
CA ALA A 53 8.48 -8.10 15.15
C ALA A 53 7.65 -9.35 15.49
N ASP A 54 7.68 -9.72 16.76
CA ASP A 54 6.89 -10.80 17.35
C ASP A 54 6.46 -10.34 18.73
N VAL A 55 5.15 -10.09 18.89
CA VAL A 55 4.58 -9.59 20.15
C VAL A 55 4.58 -10.68 21.19
N GLU A 56 4.26 -11.93 20.81
CA GLU A 56 4.14 -13.06 21.74
C GLU A 56 5.51 -13.46 22.31
N LEU A 57 6.54 -13.40 21.49
CA LEU A 57 7.91 -13.72 21.90
C LEU A 57 8.69 -12.50 22.41
N GLY A 58 8.11 -11.30 22.35
CA GLY A 58 8.77 -10.05 22.74
C GLY A 58 9.99 -9.71 21.88
N VAL A 59 10.01 -10.14 20.61
CA VAL A 59 11.10 -9.85 19.69
C VAL A 59 10.96 -8.42 19.18
N LYS A 60 11.93 -7.58 19.48
CA LYS A 60 11.94 -6.18 19.01
C LYS A 60 12.03 -6.11 17.49
N MET A 61 11.39 -5.10 16.92
CA MET A 61 11.54 -4.77 15.51
C MET A 61 12.97 -4.32 15.20
N SER A 62 13.51 -4.79 14.09
CA SER A 62 14.77 -4.31 13.52
C SER A 62 14.63 -4.03 12.02
N ALA A 63 15.49 -3.17 11.49
CA ALA A 63 15.41 -2.78 10.10
C ALA A 63 15.88 -3.86 9.11
N GLU A 64 16.56 -4.90 9.60
CA GLU A 64 17.00 -6.04 8.81
C GLU A 64 15.91 -7.09 8.59
N GLN A 65 14.78 -6.97 9.31
CA GLN A 65 13.69 -7.93 9.23
C GLN A 65 12.94 -7.80 7.91
N ARG A 66 12.36 -8.91 7.51
CA ARG A 66 11.61 -9.06 6.26
C ARG A 66 10.11 -8.93 6.52
N PHE A 67 9.44 -8.34 5.53
CA PHE A 67 8.00 -8.13 5.55
C PHE A 67 7.38 -8.66 4.27
N ARG A 68 6.13 -9.11 4.33
CA ARG A 68 5.32 -9.30 3.13
C ARG A 68 5.02 -7.93 2.53
N ILE A 69 5.43 -7.71 1.28
CA ILE A 69 5.26 -6.41 0.62
C ILE A 69 3.98 -6.31 -0.21
N ALA A 70 3.20 -7.38 -0.21
CA ALA A 70 1.89 -7.41 -0.86
C ALA A 70 1.93 -6.79 -2.27
N SER A 71 1.02 -5.88 -2.58
CA SER A 71 0.86 -5.33 -3.93
C SER A 71 2.02 -4.47 -4.45
N ILE A 72 3.02 -4.12 -3.64
CA ILE A 72 4.29 -3.58 -4.16
C ILE A 72 4.93 -4.58 -5.14
N SER A 73 4.67 -5.87 -4.98
CA SER A 73 5.05 -6.94 -5.92
C SER A 73 4.68 -6.64 -7.38
N LYS A 74 3.61 -5.87 -7.60
CA LYS A 74 3.16 -5.49 -8.94
C LYS A 74 4.16 -4.59 -9.67
N GLN A 75 4.93 -3.79 -8.94
CA GLN A 75 6.01 -3.01 -9.57
C GLN A 75 7.09 -3.94 -10.14
N LEU A 76 7.47 -5.00 -9.42
CA LEU A 76 8.43 -6.00 -9.91
C LEU A 76 7.92 -6.66 -11.19
N THR A 77 6.66 -7.08 -11.20
CA THR A 77 6.01 -7.69 -12.37
C THR A 77 5.95 -6.72 -13.55
N ALA A 78 5.50 -5.49 -13.30
CA ALA A 78 5.39 -4.48 -14.36
C ALA A 78 6.75 -4.18 -14.99
N VAL A 79 7.79 -3.96 -14.19
CA VAL A 79 9.14 -3.70 -14.71
C VAL A 79 9.69 -4.90 -15.48
N ALA A 80 9.45 -6.15 -15.02
CA ALA A 80 9.85 -7.34 -15.74
C ALA A 80 9.20 -7.42 -17.14
N ILE A 81 7.89 -7.15 -17.22
CA ILE A 81 7.18 -7.08 -18.51
C ILE A 81 7.72 -5.94 -19.38
N LEU A 82 7.94 -4.76 -18.80
CA LEU A 82 8.44 -3.59 -19.54
C LEU A 82 9.87 -3.80 -20.04
N GLN A 83 10.74 -4.53 -19.33
CA GLN A 83 12.06 -4.91 -19.85
C GLN A 83 11.96 -5.85 -21.06
N LEU A 84 10.97 -6.76 -21.07
CA LEU A 84 10.73 -7.61 -22.23
C LEU A 84 10.17 -6.80 -23.43
N VAL A 85 9.40 -5.75 -23.16
CA VAL A 85 8.96 -4.78 -24.18
C VAL A 85 10.16 -4.02 -24.72
N ASP A 86 11.06 -3.53 -23.87
CA ASP A 86 12.30 -2.86 -24.26
C ASP A 86 13.23 -3.74 -25.08
N ALA A 87 13.20 -5.05 -24.82
CA ALA A 87 13.93 -6.06 -25.58
C ALA A 87 13.24 -6.49 -26.90
N GLY A 88 12.05 -5.94 -27.19
CA GLY A 88 11.25 -6.30 -28.38
C GLY A 88 10.64 -7.71 -28.33
N LYS A 89 10.64 -8.36 -27.16
CA LYS A 89 10.04 -9.69 -26.97
C LYS A 89 8.53 -9.63 -26.72
N LEU A 90 8.04 -8.52 -26.18
CA LEU A 90 6.64 -8.25 -25.91
C LEU A 90 6.26 -6.88 -26.51
N ALA A 91 4.96 -6.66 -26.75
CA ALA A 91 4.43 -5.37 -27.15
C ALA A 91 3.17 -5.04 -26.33
N LEU A 92 3.08 -3.80 -25.86
CA LEU A 92 2.04 -3.36 -24.93
C LEU A 92 0.62 -3.41 -25.52
N ASP A 93 0.51 -3.15 -26.81
CA ASP A 93 -0.73 -3.07 -27.59
C ASP A 93 -1.16 -4.42 -28.20
N GLN A 94 -0.29 -5.44 -28.16
CA GLN A 94 -0.63 -6.75 -28.67
C GLN A 94 -1.64 -7.47 -27.76
N PRO A 95 -2.64 -8.16 -28.35
CA PRO A 95 -3.52 -9.03 -27.61
C PRO A 95 -2.78 -10.15 -26.89
N ILE A 96 -3.21 -10.47 -25.68
CA ILE A 96 -2.57 -11.53 -24.87
C ILE A 96 -2.60 -12.90 -25.53
N HIS A 97 -3.55 -13.17 -26.46
CA HIS A 97 -3.59 -14.39 -27.24
C HIS A 97 -2.33 -14.63 -28.10
N SER A 98 -1.62 -13.56 -28.46
CA SER A 98 -0.33 -13.68 -29.15
C SER A 98 0.72 -14.40 -28.29
N TYR A 99 0.55 -14.38 -26.98
CA TYR A 99 1.48 -14.97 -26.00
C TYR A 99 0.86 -16.18 -25.27
N LEU A 100 -0.47 -16.17 -25.10
CA LEU A 100 -1.26 -17.21 -24.45
C LEU A 100 -2.36 -17.69 -25.40
N PRO A 101 -2.04 -18.52 -26.43
CA PRO A 101 -3.00 -18.95 -27.44
C PRO A 101 -4.12 -19.82 -26.86
N ASP A 102 -3.92 -20.39 -25.67
CA ASP A 102 -4.87 -21.19 -24.92
C ASP A 102 -5.77 -20.35 -23.97
N ALA A 103 -5.64 -19.01 -23.98
CA ALA A 103 -6.53 -18.13 -23.23
C ALA A 103 -7.98 -18.19 -23.78
N PRO A 104 -9.00 -17.92 -22.95
CA PRO A 104 -10.40 -17.91 -23.40
C PRO A 104 -10.63 -16.97 -24.58
N ALA A 105 -11.41 -17.37 -25.57
CA ALA A 105 -11.71 -16.54 -26.75
C ALA A 105 -12.26 -15.15 -26.40
N ALA A 106 -12.99 -15.04 -25.28
CA ALA A 106 -13.50 -13.77 -24.78
C ALA A 106 -12.38 -12.76 -24.41
N TRP A 107 -11.14 -13.22 -24.16
CA TRP A 107 -10.00 -12.37 -23.82
C TRP A 107 -9.26 -11.84 -25.04
N ALA A 108 -9.71 -12.14 -26.27
CA ALA A 108 -9.09 -11.67 -27.51
C ALA A 108 -8.78 -10.16 -27.56
N PRO A 109 -9.61 -9.26 -27.02
CA PRO A 109 -9.30 -7.82 -27.03
C PRO A 109 -8.40 -7.36 -25.88
N VAL A 110 -8.00 -8.25 -24.95
CA VAL A 110 -7.18 -7.88 -23.79
C VAL A 110 -5.72 -7.73 -24.22
N THR A 111 -5.10 -6.58 -23.91
CA THR A 111 -3.69 -6.27 -24.19
C THR A 111 -2.84 -6.29 -22.93
N LEU A 112 -1.51 -6.31 -23.07
CA LEU A 112 -0.59 -6.19 -21.96
C LEU A 112 -0.75 -4.84 -21.23
N ALA A 113 -0.94 -3.75 -21.98
CA ALA A 113 -1.19 -2.44 -21.39
C ALA A 113 -2.45 -2.44 -20.51
N ALA A 114 -3.52 -3.10 -20.98
CA ALA A 114 -4.77 -3.21 -20.23
C ALA A 114 -4.61 -4.02 -18.93
N LEU A 115 -3.80 -5.08 -18.93
CA LEU A 115 -3.46 -5.84 -17.71
C LEU A 115 -2.66 -5.00 -16.74
N LEU A 116 -1.59 -4.35 -17.20
CA LEU A 116 -0.69 -3.53 -16.39
C LEU A 116 -1.40 -2.36 -15.73
N SER A 117 -2.41 -1.79 -16.39
CA SER A 117 -3.17 -0.61 -15.93
C SER A 117 -4.51 -0.93 -15.28
N HIS A 118 -4.83 -2.21 -15.04
CA HIS A 118 -6.11 -2.63 -14.46
C HIS A 118 -7.35 -2.23 -15.27
N THR A 119 -7.23 -2.18 -16.60
CA THR A 119 -8.32 -1.86 -17.51
C THR A 119 -8.71 -3.03 -18.41
N SER A 120 -8.28 -4.24 -18.06
CA SER A 120 -8.49 -5.44 -18.87
C SER A 120 -9.93 -5.95 -18.91
N GLY A 121 -10.74 -5.58 -17.92
CA GLY A 121 -12.09 -6.12 -17.75
C GLY A 121 -12.13 -7.60 -17.37
N LEU A 122 -10.98 -8.23 -17.11
CA LEU A 122 -10.94 -9.63 -16.67
C LEU A 122 -11.75 -9.83 -15.37
N PRO A 123 -12.34 -11.03 -15.19
CA PRO A 123 -12.99 -11.38 -13.94
C PRO A 123 -12.00 -11.27 -12.77
N SER A 124 -12.51 -10.92 -11.61
CA SER A 124 -11.74 -10.78 -10.37
C SER A 124 -12.44 -11.58 -9.27
N PHE A 125 -11.74 -11.77 -8.14
CA PHE A 125 -12.34 -12.25 -6.90
C PHE A 125 -13.13 -11.10 -6.27
N VAL A 126 -14.38 -10.92 -6.69
CA VAL A 126 -15.20 -9.76 -6.30
C VAL A 126 -16.18 -10.06 -5.17
N ASP A 127 -16.41 -11.33 -4.86
CA ASP A 127 -17.30 -11.72 -3.77
C ASP A 127 -16.67 -12.74 -2.80
N ALA A 128 -17.25 -12.81 -1.61
CA ALA A 128 -16.78 -13.71 -0.56
C ALA A 128 -16.81 -15.19 -0.98
N LYS A 129 -17.75 -15.58 -1.87
CA LYS A 129 -17.86 -16.94 -2.36
C LYS A 129 -16.69 -17.28 -3.29
N ASP A 130 -16.33 -16.37 -4.21
CA ASP A 130 -15.19 -16.56 -5.11
C ASP A 130 -13.88 -16.70 -4.31
N ILE A 131 -13.72 -15.87 -3.26
CA ILE A 131 -12.57 -15.95 -2.35
C ILE A 131 -12.57 -17.27 -1.61
N ALA A 132 -13.71 -17.70 -1.09
CA ALA A 132 -13.84 -18.96 -0.35
C ALA A 132 -13.57 -20.17 -1.25
N ASP A 133 -14.09 -20.19 -2.47
CA ASP A 133 -13.88 -21.27 -3.44
C ASP A 133 -12.39 -21.35 -3.84
N ALA A 134 -11.75 -20.22 -4.08
CA ALA A 134 -10.32 -20.15 -4.34
C ALA A 134 -9.49 -20.58 -3.11
N ALA A 135 -9.90 -20.17 -1.92
CA ALA A 135 -9.26 -20.53 -0.66
C ALA A 135 -9.31 -22.03 -0.35
N ASN A 136 -10.42 -22.68 -0.69
CA ASN A 136 -10.64 -24.10 -0.40
C ASN A 136 -9.98 -25.04 -1.40
N GLY A 137 -9.51 -24.59 -2.55
CA GLY A 137 -9.01 -25.49 -3.57
C GLY A 137 -7.91 -24.98 -4.49
N ALA A 138 -7.91 -23.70 -4.85
CA ALA A 138 -6.98 -23.21 -5.86
C ALA A 138 -5.67 -22.71 -5.25
N GLN A 139 -4.65 -23.54 -5.29
CA GLN A 139 -3.29 -23.24 -4.82
C GLN A 139 -2.35 -22.84 -5.98
N THR A 140 -2.74 -23.15 -7.21
CA THR A 140 -1.93 -22.93 -8.40
C THR A 140 -2.60 -21.98 -9.39
N TYR A 141 -1.81 -21.39 -10.28
CA TYR A 141 -2.33 -20.61 -11.40
C TYR A 141 -3.35 -21.39 -12.23
N GLY A 142 -3.08 -22.67 -12.52
CA GLY A 142 -3.98 -23.51 -13.33
C GLY A 142 -5.34 -23.72 -12.70
N GLU A 143 -5.38 -23.92 -11.37
CA GLU A 143 -6.64 -24.06 -10.62
C GLU A 143 -7.44 -22.77 -10.59
N LEU A 144 -6.77 -21.62 -10.35
CA LEU A 144 -7.41 -20.31 -10.44
C LEU A 144 -7.94 -20.03 -11.85
N ARG A 145 -7.16 -20.36 -12.87
CA ARG A 145 -7.57 -20.24 -14.24
C ARG A 145 -8.84 -21.06 -14.55
N ALA A 146 -8.92 -22.30 -14.05
CA ALA A 146 -10.08 -23.16 -14.23
C ALA A 146 -11.37 -22.56 -13.65
N LEU A 147 -11.26 -21.73 -12.63
CA LEU A 147 -12.41 -20.99 -12.05
C LEU A 147 -12.74 -19.74 -12.86
N LEU A 148 -11.74 -18.95 -13.25
CA LEU A 148 -11.94 -17.62 -13.83
C LEU A 148 -12.14 -17.63 -15.35
N ASP A 149 -11.56 -18.59 -16.08
CA ASP A 149 -11.72 -18.72 -17.54
C ASP A 149 -13.18 -18.96 -17.97
N LYS A 150 -14.02 -19.44 -17.06
CA LYS A 150 -15.46 -19.66 -17.31
C LYS A 150 -16.31 -18.40 -17.12
N LYS A 151 -15.75 -17.36 -16.51
CA LYS A 151 -16.46 -16.11 -16.23
C LYS A 151 -16.32 -15.15 -17.42
N PRO A 152 -17.37 -14.39 -17.77
CA PRO A 152 -17.26 -13.37 -18.79
C PRO A 152 -16.34 -12.23 -18.36
N LEU A 153 -15.93 -11.42 -19.31
CA LEU A 153 -15.35 -10.11 -18.98
C LEU A 153 -16.39 -9.26 -18.25
N HIS A 154 -15.99 -8.59 -17.17
CA HIS A 154 -16.88 -7.69 -16.43
C HIS A 154 -17.15 -6.40 -17.20
N THR A 155 -16.12 -5.91 -17.90
CA THR A 155 -16.22 -4.71 -18.74
C THR A 155 -15.44 -4.92 -20.02
N ARG A 156 -15.71 -4.07 -21.01
CA ARG A 156 -14.92 -4.05 -22.24
C ARG A 156 -13.50 -3.54 -21.92
N PRO A 157 -12.42 -4.19 -22.38
CA PRO A 157 -11.06 -3.72 -22.19
C PRO A 157 -10.87 -2.26 -22.61
N GLY A 158 -10.19 -1.48 -21.75
CA GLY A 158 -9.93 -0.07 -21.96
C GLY A 158 -11.08 0.89 -21.63
N THR A 159 -12.21 0.40 -21.10
CA THR A 159 -13.36 1.27 -20.79
C THR A 159 -13.46 1.71 -19.34
N GLU A 160 -13.01 0.86 -18.43
CA GLU A 160 -13.08 1.09 -17.00
C GLU A 160 -11.79 0.65 -16.31
N HIS A 161 -11.43 1.34 -15.25
CA HIS A 161 -10.38 0.90 -14.33
C HIS A 161 -11.00 0.10 -13.19
N ALA A 162 -10.59 -1.17 -13.09
CA ALA A 162 -10.98 -2.07 -12.00
C ALA A 162 -9.74 -2.83 -11.52
N TYR A 163 -9.26 -2.51 -10.32
CA TYR A 163 -8.08 -3.14 -9.74
C TYR A 163 -8.22 -4.66 -9.72
N ASN A 164 -7.23 -5.36 -10.28
CA ASN A 164 -7.35 -6.80 -10.52
C ASN A 164 -6.03 -7.55 -10.28
N ASN A 165 -6.01 -8.38 -9.24
CA ASN A 165 -4.85 -9.24 -8.93
C ASN A 165 -4.66 -10.34 -9.98
N TRP A 166 -5.76 -10.89 -10.53
CA TRP A 166 -5.71 -11.92 -11.54
C TRP A 166 -5.00 -11.44 -12.82
N GLY A 167 -5.24 -10.20 -13.22
CA GLY A 167 -4.53 -9.61 -14.36
C GLY A 167 -3.01 -9.69 -14.22
N TYR A 168 -2.48 -9.52 -13.02
CA TYR A 168 -1.05 -9.65 -12.75
C TYR A 168 -0.58 -11.10 -12.72
N ALA A 169 -1.42 -12.05 -12.32
CA ALA A 169 -1.11 -13.48 -12.48
C ALA A 169 -1.02 -13.88 -13.98
N VAL A 170 -1.89 -13.33 -14.82
CA VAL A 170 -1.82 -13.51 -16.28
C VAL A 170 -0.52 -12.90 -16.86
N LEU A 171 -0.09 -11.71 -16.38
CA LEU A 171 1.19 -11.12 -16.79
C LEU A 171 2.40 -12.05 -16.47
N ALA A 172 2.39 -12.73 -15.32
CA ALA A 172 3.43 -13.71 -15.00
C ALA A 172 3.44 -14.86 -15.99
N GLN A 173 2.26 -15.38 -16.40
CA GLN A 173 2.19 -16.43 -17.40
C GLN A 173 2.69 -15.98 -18.78
N VAL A 174 2.39 -14.73 -19.17
CA VAL A 174 2.95 -14.15 -20.40
C VAL A 174 4.48 -14.11 -20.31
N LEU A 175 5.03 -13.67 -19.17
CA LEU A 175 6.48 -13.64 -18.94
C LEU A 175 7.08 -15.05 -19.07
N GLU A 176 6.50 -16.04 -18.41
CA GLU A 176 7.00 -17.42 -18.44
C GLU A 176 6.98 -18.01 -19.86
N ARG A 177 5.91 -17.77 -20.61
CA ARG A 177 5.81 -18.19 -22.02
C ARG A 177 6.84 -17.48 -22.91
N ALA A 178 7.03 -16.16 -22.72
CA ALA A 178 7.96 -15.38 -23.53
C ALA A 178 9.44 -15.70 -23.24
N THR A 179 9.75 -16.16 -22.02
CA THR A 179 11.14 -16.37 -21.57
C THR A 179 11.53 -17.83 -21.41
N GLY A 180 10.56 -18.73 -21.26
CA GLY A 180 10.79 -20.13 -20.90
C GLY A 180 11.27 -20.32 -19.45
N GLN A 181 11.23 -19.28 -18.62
CA GLN A 181 11.68 -19.30 -17.22
C GLN A 181 10.51 -19.11 -16.24
N PRO A 182 10.51 -19.80 -15.09
CA PRO A 182 9.54 -19.51 -14.03
C PRO A 182 9.62 -18.04 -13.59
N TYR A 183 8.46 -17.43 -13.31
CA TYR A 183 8.33 -16.01 -12.96
C TYR A 183 9.29 -15.57 -11.83
N CYS A 184 9.29 -16.30 -10.70
CA CYS A 184 10.16 -15.96 -9.57
C CYS A 184 11.65 -16.03 -9.91
N ALA A 185 12.05 -17.03 -10.70
CA ALA A 185 13.44 -17.18 -11.13
C ALA A 185 13.85 -16.02 -12.05
N TYR A 186 12.99 -15.66 -13.01
CA TYR A 186 13.24 -14.54 -13.91
C TYR A 186 13.41 -13.22 -13.15
N VAL A 187 12.46 -12.86 -12.28
CA VAL A 187 12.50 -11.62 -11.49
C VAL A 187 13.74 -11.60 -10.60
N THR A 188 14.05 -12.71 -9.92
CA THR A 188 15.25 -12.79 -9.07
C THR A 188 16.51 -12.56 -9.87
N GLN A 189 16.65 -13.22 -11.03
CA GLN A 189 17.86 -13.15 -11.85
C GLN A 189 18.04 -11.80 -12.55
N HIS A 190 16.95 -11.24 -13.09
CA HIS A 190 17.03 -10.08 -13.99
C HIS A 190 16.76 -8.74 -13.31
N LEU A 191 16.06 -8.74 -12.18
CA LEU A 191 15.74 -7.51 -11.43
C LEU A 191 16.46 -7.44 -10.08
N LEU A 192 16.34 -8.48 -9.25
CA LEU A 192 16.80 -8.40 -7.87
C LEU A 192 18.32 -8.56 -7.74
N ALA A 193 18.88 -9.57 -8.41
CA ALA A 193 20.32 -9.86 -8.32
C ALA A 193 21.20 -8.69 -8.84
N PRO A 194 20.89 -8.01 -9.96
CA PRO A 194 21.65 -6.84 -10.40
C PRO A 194 21.61 -5.66 -9.42
N LEU A 195 20.59 -5.59 -8.58
CA LEU A 195 20.41 -4.56 -7.55
C LEU A 195 20.92 -4.99 -6.17
N ASN A 196 21.51 -6.19 -6.07
CA ASN A 196 21.93 -6.78 -4.79
C ASN A 196 20.80 -6.89 -3.75
N MET A 197 19.56 -7.08 -4.19
CA MET A 197 18.38 -7.24 -3.35
C MET A 197 18.28 -8.69 -2.82
N ILE A 198 19.27 -9.11 -2.07
CA ILE A 198 19.43 -10.50 -1.59
C ILE A 198 18.45 -10.92 -0.49
N HIS A 199 17.78 -9.94 0.10
CA HIS A 199 16.77 -10.18 1.15
C HIS A 199 15.35 -10.20 0.59
N THR A 200 15.17 -9.91 -0.70
CA THR A 200 13.89 -9.98 -1.40
C THR A 200 13.70 -11.37 -2.00
N VAL A 201 12.66 -12.05 -1.57
CA VAL A 201 12.40 -13.44 -1.95
C VAL A 201 10.96 -13.65 -2.36
N CYS A 202 10.77 -14.56 -3.30
CA CYS A 202 9.46 -15.05 -3.71
C CYS A 202 8.95 -16.03 -2.64
N ALA A 203 7.89 -15.65 -1.91
CA ALA A 203 7.33 -16.47 -0.85
C ALA A 203 6.07 -17.18 -1.35
N THR A 204 6.23 -18.40 -1.83
CA THR A 204 5.12 -19.23 -2.33
C THR A 204 4.83 -20.39 -1.40
N GLY A 205 3.57 -20.80 -1.33
CA GLY A 205 3.17 -22.09 -0.74
C GLY A 205 3.47 -22.27 0.74
N GLY A 206 3.45 -21.20 1.53
CA GLY A 206 3.74 -21.29 2.97
C GLY A 206 5.23 -21.47 3.30
N ALA A 207 6.12 -21.10 2.38
CA ALA A 207 7.57 -21.18 2.59
C ALA A 207 8.00 -20.44 3.86
N VAL A 208 8.84 -21.09 4.67
CA VAL A 208 9.46 -20.47 5.83
C VAL A 208 10.54 -19.50 5.34
N VAL A 209 10.37 -18.22 5.62
CA VAL A 209 11.33 -17.17 5.25
C VAL A 209 12.04 -16.70 6.52
N ALA A 210 13.36 -16.91 6.58
CA ALA A 210 14.16 -16.46 7.71
C ALA A 210 14.07 -14.94 7.89
N GLY A 211 13.84 -14.47 9.12
CA GLY A 211 13.73 -13.05 9.46
C GLY A 211 12.41 -12.41 9.05
N LEU A 212 11.42 -13.16 8.58
CA LEU A 212 10.08 -12.67 8.35
C LEU A 212 9.40 -12.37 9.69
N VAL A 213 8.85 -11.16 9.84
CA VAL A 213 8.08 -10.77 11.02
C VAL A 213 6.71 -11.45 11.05
N ASN A 214 6.13 -11.56 12.23
CA ASN A 214 4.75 -12.00 12.38
C ASN A 214 3.78 -10.86 12.06
N GLY A 215 2.71 -11.17 11.32
CA GLY A 215 1.64 -10.24 11.03
C GLY A 215 0.56 -10.23 12.11
N TYR A 216 -0.09 -9.08 12.30
CA TYR A 216 -1.13 -8.84 13.30
C TYR A 216 -2.27 -8.02 12.74
N ASP A 217 -3.48 -8.34 13.15
CA ASP A 217 -4.67 -7.53 12.94
C ASP A 217 -5.19 -7.03 14.29
N ARG A 218 -6.03 -6.01 14.29
CA ARG A 218 -6.80 -5.62 15.47
C ARG A 218 -8.12 -6.36 15.49
N ALA A 219 -8.38 -7.10 16.58
CA ALA A 219 -9.72 -7.56 16.90
C ALA A 219 -10.39 -6.61 17.87
N TYR A 220 -11.70 -6.50 17.72
CA TYR A 220 -12.70 -6.11 18.74
C TYR A 220 -12.15 -5.23 19.88
N GLY A 221 -11.92 -3.98 19.61
CA GLY A 221 -11.75 -3.00 20.67
C GLY A 221 -10.37 -2.84 21.27
N ARG A 222 -9.30 -3.50 20.79
CA ARG A 222 -7.87 -3.19 21.08
C ARG A 222 -6.90 -4.35 21.19
N GLU A 223 -7.36 -5.59 21.15
CA GLU A 223 -6.45 -6.73 21.21
C GLU A 223 -5.81 -7.00 19.85
N TRP A 224 -4.50 -7.30 19.87
CA TRP A 224 -3.81 -7.79 18.69
C TRP A 224 -4.11 -9.26 18.51
N ILE A 225 -4.50 -9.64 17.30
CA ILE A 225 -4.76 -11.04 16.94
C ILE A 225 -3.91 -11.47 15.76
N ARG A 226 -3.72 -12.76 15.61
CA ARG A 226 -3.19 -13.33 14.38
C ARG A 226 -4.23 -13.19 13.27
N PRO A 227 -3.83 -12.69 12.08
CA PRO A 227 -4.78 -12.50 11.00
C PRO A 227 -5.43 -13.82 10.61
N ARG A 228 -6.73 -13.74 10.35
CA ARG A 228 -7.49 -14.83 9.77
C ARG A 228 -7.67 -14.49 8.29
N GLY A 229 -6.86 -15.07 7.44
CA GLY A 229 -6.98 -14.81 6.02
C GLY A 229 -6.31 -15.88 5.20
N VAL A 230 -6.86 -16.13 4.03
CA VAL A 230 -6.25 -17.00 3.05
C VAL A 230 -5.35 -16.15 2.18
N VAL A 231 -4.09 -16.51 2.16
CA VAL A 231 -3.13 -15.90 1.25
C VAL A 231 -2.98 -16.84 0.06
N LEU A 232 -3.53 -16.46 -1.08
CA LEU A 232 -3.39 -17.18 -2.36
C LEU A 232 -1.98 -16.94 -2.95
N GLU A 233 -0.95 -17.17 -2.14
CA GLU A 233 0.43 -16.75 -2.45
C GLU A 233 0.98 -17.40 -3.72
N ALA A 234 0.78 -18.70 -3.87
CA ALA A 234 1.36 -19.43 -5.00
C ALA A 234 0.78 -18.99 -6.35
N ALA A 235 -0.54 -18.78 -6.41
CA ALA A 235 -1.22 -18.41 -7.63
C ALA A 235 -1.14 -16.90 -7.95
N LEU A 236 -0.99 -16.07 -6.92
CA LEU A 236 -0.97 -14.60 -7.03
C LEU A 236 0.39 -13.99 -6.66
N VAL A 237 1.47 -14.75 -6.73
CA VAL A 237 2.81 -14.29 -6.35
C VAL A 237 3.23 -13.01 -7.07
N SER A 238 2.91 -12.90 -8.35
CA SER A 238 3.18 -11.72 -9.18
C SER A 238 2.34 -10.49 -8.82
N ALA A 239 1.25 -10.70 -8.10
CA ALA A 239 0.38 -9.64 -7.63
C ALA A 239 0.66 -9.23 -6.17
N GLY A 240 1.25 -10.13 -5.35
CA GLY A 240 1.38 -9.85 -3.91
C GLY A 240 2.27 -10.79 -3.10
N GLY A 241 2.97 -11.77 -3.69
CA GLY A 241 3.63 -12.84 -2.95
C GLY A 241 5.13 -12.63 -2.68
N TRP A 242 5.64 -11.41 -2.77
CA TRP A 242 7.04 -11.13 -2.44
C TRP A 242 7.21 -10.71 -0.99
N VAL A 243 8.36 -11.06 -0.44
CA VAL A 243 8.85 -10.65 0.88
C VAL A 243 10.13 -9.85 0.68
N SER A 244 10.30 -8.73 1.41
CA SER A 244 11.44 -7.84 1.25
C SER A 244 11.82 -7.15 2.56
N THR A 245 12.89 -6.36 2.53
CA THR A 245 13.32 -5.42 3.57
C THR A 245 13.19 -3.98 3.09
N VAL A 246 13.21 -3.02 4.01
CA VAL A 246 13.21 -1.59 3.63
C VAL A 246 14.45 -1.20 2.83
N ASP A 247 15.60 -1.82 3.10
CA ASP A 247 16.85 -1.52 2.39
C ASP A 247 16.82 -2.01 0.94
N ASP A 248 16.30 -3.23 0.70
CA ASP A 248 16.11 -3.74 -0.66
C ASP A 248 15.09 -2.87 -1.42
N LEU A 249 13.98 -2.45 -0.77
CA LEU A 249 13.01 -1.55 -1.39
C LEU A 249 13.56 -0.15 -1.64
N ALA A 250 14.49 0.34 -0.82
CA ALA A 250 15.20 1.60 -1.09
C ALA A 250 16.11 1.47 -2.33
N ALA A 251 16.82 0.35 -2.46
CA ALA A 251 17.61 0.04 -3.66
C ALA A 251 16.73 -0.09 -4.90
N TRP A 252 15.59 -0.79 -4.78
CA TRP A 252 14.58 -0.91 -5.84
C TRP A 252 14.06 0.45 -6.29
N THR A 253 13.60 1.28 -5.33
CA THR A 253 13.04 2.60 -5.63
C THR A 253 14.07 3.48 -6.32
N THR A 254 15.30 3.52 -5.81
CA THR A 254 16.40 4.28 -6.42
C THR A 254 16.71 3.81 -7.84
N ALA A 255 16.74 2.50 -8.08
CA ALA A 255 17.01 1.97 -9.42
C ALA A 255 15.87 2.27 -10.40
N LEU A 256 14.61 2.12 -9.94
CA LEU A 256 13.43 2.41 -10.76
C LEU A 256 13.38 3.89 -11.15
N THR A 257 13.53 4.78 -10.18
CA THR A 257 13.37 6.23 -10.37
C THR A 257 14.55 6.88 -11.10
N SER A 258 15.75 6.27 -11.03
CA SER A 258 16.90 6.71 -11.82
C SER A 258 16.82 6.37 -13.32
N GLY A 259 15.77 5.64 -13.75
CA GLY A 259 15.61 5.22 -15.14
C GLY A 259 16.58 4.12 -15.60
N LYS A 260 17.34 3.49 -14.68
CA LYS A 260 18.31 2.46 -15.02
C LYS A 260 17.71 1.12 -15.45
N LEU A 261 16.46 0.87 -15.03
CA LEU A 261 15.80 -0.43 -15.27
C LEU A 261 15.11 -0.52 -16.62
N LEU A 262 14.78 0.59 -17.25
CA LEU A 262 13.97 0.68 -18.47
C LEU A 262 14.59 1.69 -19.43
N LYS A 263 14.27 1.57 -20.73
CA LYS A 263 14.59 2.61 -21.70
C LYS A 263 13.83 3.90 -21.38
N PRO A 264 14.35 5.09 -21.75
CA PRO A 264 13.72 6.37 -21.43
C PRO A 264 12.26 6.47 -21.84
N GLU A 265 11.90 5.94 -23.02
CA GLU A 265 10.54 5.99 -23.56
C GLU A 265 9.58 5.11 -22.77
N THR A 266 10.07 3.98 -22.26
CA THR A 266 9.29 3.05 -21.45
C THR A 266 9.21 3.53 -20.02
N PHE A 267 10.30 4.06 -19.47
CA PHE A 267 10.32 4.68 -18.16
C PHE A 267 9.34 5.85 -18.07
N ALA A 268 9.28 6.70 -19.10
CA ALA A 268 8.35 7.84 -19.14
C ALA A 268 6.88 7.42 -19.01
N LYS A 269 6.53 6.20 -19.45
CA LYS A 269 5.15 5.67 -19.33
C LYS A 269 4.71 5.44 -17.90
N LEU A 270 5.64 5.26 -16.94
CA LEU A 270 5.31 5.12 -15.52
C LEU A 270 4.69 6.40 -14.94
N TYR A 271 4.92 7.54 -15.58
CA TYR A 271 4.40 8.85 -15.18
C TYR A 271 3.17 9.29 -15.98
N VAL A 272 2.60 8.40 -16.78
CA VAL A 272 1.40 8.70 -17.57
C VAL A 272 0.20 7.99 -16.97
N ALA A 273 -0.76 8.78 -16.51
CA ALA A 273 -2.01 8.25 -15.99
C ALA A 273 -2.80 7.52 -17.08
N THR A 274 -3.41 6.41 -16.71
CA THR A 274 -4.24 5.60 -17.61
C THR A 274 -5.49 6.38 -18.00
N SER A 275 -5.74 6.47 -19.30
CA SER A 275 -7.00 7.01 -19.85
C SER A 275 -7.95 5.85 -20.16
N VAL A 276 -9.18 5.97 -19.70
CA VAL A 276 -10.29 5.04 -19.97
C VAL A 276 -11.44 5.79 -20.60
N ALA A 277 -12.43 5.07 -21.18
CA ALA A 277 -13.52 5.69 -21.91
C ALA A 277 -14.33 6.73 -21.08
N GLN A 278 -14.37 6.60 -19.76
CA GLN A 278 -15.08 7.50 -18.85
C GLN A 278 -14.20 8.54 -18.17
N GLY A 279 -12.90 8.59 -18.47
CA GLY A 279 -12.00 9.56 -17.86
C GLY A 279 -10.55 9.08 -17.76
N THR A 280 -9.81 9.75 -16.91
CA THR A 280 -8.42 9.42 -16.58
C THR A 280 -8.32 9.00 -15.13
N VAL A 281 -7.68 7.87 -14.86
CA VAL A 281 -7.42 7.37 -13.51
C VAL A 281 -5.97 7.60 -13.14
N PRO A 282 -5.68 7.97 -11.90
CA PRO A 282 -4.32 8.24 -11.44
C PRO A 282 -3.54 6.93 -11.20
N TYR A 283 -3.47 6.07 -12.21
CA TYR A 283 -2.76 4.81 -12.20
C TYR A 283 -1.96 4.63 -13.48
N SER A 284 -0.82 4.01 -13.38
CA SER A 284 0.03 3.61 -14.49
C SER A 284 0.42 2.13 -14.31
N PHE A 285 1.50 1.69 -14.93
CA PHE A 285 1.94 0.30 -14.91
C PHE A 285 2.53 -0.10 -13.55
N GLY A 286 1.70 -0.67 -12.69
CA GLY A 286 2.08 -1.10 -11.34
C GLY A 286 2.26 0.02 -10.32
N THR A 287 1.90 1.25 -10.64
CA THR A 287 2.16 2.45 -9.83
C THR A 287 0.95 3.37 -9.83
N ARG A 288 0.63 3.94 -8.70
CA ARG A 288 -0.35 5.03 -8.57
C ARG A 288 0.35 6.37 -8.78
N LEU A 289 -0.35 7.27 -9.44
CA LEU A 289 0.11 8.64 -9.66
C LEU A 289 -0.71 9.57 -8.79
N ARG A 290 -0.06 10.53 -8.16
CA ARG A 290 -0.73 11.54 -7.35
C ARG A 290 -0.03 12.88 -7.50
N THR A 291 -0.79 13.94 -7.46
CA THR A 291 -0.25 15.28 -7.27
C THR A 291 -0.61 15.73 -5.86
N GLU A 292 0.38 16.15 -5.07
CA GLU A 292 0.21 16.59 -3.70
C GLU A 292 1.09 17.82 -3.47
N ASP A 293 0.51 18.92 -3.00
CA ASP A 293 1.21 20.21 -2.81
C ASP A 293 2.00 20.67 -4.05
N GLY A 294 1.48 20.37 -5.24
CA GLY A 294 2.15 20.66 -6.52
C GLY A 294 3.23 19.66 -6.93
N HIS A 295 3.55 18.67 -6.12
CA HIS A 295 4.53 17.64 -6.41
C HIS A 295 3.91 16.42 -7.10
N ALA A 296 4.58 15.90 -8.12
CA ALA A 296 4.17 14.68 -8.80
C ALA A 296 4.75 13.45 -8.09
N LEU A 297 3.88 12.67 -7.46
CA LEU A 297 4.25 11.48 -6.69
C LEU A 297 4.01 10.18 -7.46
N LEU A 298 4.94 9.23 -7.31
CA LEU A 298 4.74 7.82 -7.59
C LEU A 298 4.49 7.08 -6.27
N LEU A 299 3.37 6.39 -6.19
CA LEU A 299 2.98 5.66 -4.99
C LEU A 299 2.80 4.18 -5.31
N ALA A 300 3.26 3.33 -4.39
CA ALA A 300 2.92 1.91 -4.39
C ALA A 300 2.59 1.50 -2.96
N ASN A 301 1.44 0.89 -2.77
CA ASN A 301 1.06 0.33 -1.49
C ASN A 301 0.70 -1.14 -1.62
N GLY A 302 0.78 -1.85 -0.52
CA GLY A 302 0.44 -3.25 -0.44
C GLY A 302 -0.22 -3.61 0.88
N ASP A 303 -1.33 -4.33 0.80
CA ASP A 303 -2.11 -4.77 1.94
C ASP A 303 -2.33 -6.27 1.85
N LEU A 304 -2.03 -6.97 2.94
CA LEU A 304 -2.37 -8.35 3.22
C LEU A 304 -2.80 -8.45 4.68
N PRO A 305 -3.60 -9.44 5.06
CA PRO A 305 -3.91 -9.65 6.46
C PRO A 305 -2.64 -9.62 7.32
N GLY A 306 -2.59 -8.68 8.27
CA GLY A 306 -1.45 -8.46 9.15
C GLY A 306 -0.23 -7.74 8.57
N PHE A 307 -0.34 -7.16 7.38
CA PHE A 307 0.78 -6.43 6.77
C PHE A 307 0.29 -5.24 5.97
N HIS A 308 0.99 -4.13 6.13
CA HIS A 308 0.88 -2.97 5.26
C HIS A 308 2.27 -2.54 4.79
N SER A 309 2.37 -2.10 3.55
CA SER A 309 3.63 -1.62 2.96
C SER A 309 3.36 -0.43 2.05
N GLU A 310 4.26 0.55 2.03
CA GLU A 310 4.12 1.70 1.15
C GLU A 310 5.47 2.24 0.69
N ILE A 311 5.50 2.67 -0.57
CA ILE A 311 6.56 3.47 -1.17
C ILE A 311 5.93 4.75 -1.69
N ALA A 312 6.44 5.90 -1.27
CA ALA A 312 6.14 7.20 -1.85
C ALA A 312 7.44 7.82 -2.39
N TYR A 313 7.43 8.18 -3.66
CA TYR A 313 8.55 8.85 -4.32
C TYR A 313 8.09 10.16 -4.93
N ASP A 314 8.85 11.20 -4.68
CA ASP A 314 8.69 12.53 -5.23
C ASP A 314 9.80 12.81 -6.23
N LYS A 315 9.39 13.02 -7.48
CA LYS A 315 10.30 13.26 -8.58
C LYS A 315 11.02 14.61 -8.48
N ASP A 316 10.37 15.62 -7.88
CA ASP A 316 10.90 16.99 -7.87
C ASP A 316 12.07 17.15 -6.92
N CYS A 317 12.10 16.41 -5.81
CA CYS A 317 13.24 16.37 -4.90
C CYS A 317 14.12 15.13 -5.04
N ASP A 318 13.79 14.20 -5.93
CA ASP A 318 14.43 12.88 -6.01
C ASP A 318 14.54 12.22 -4.62
N CYS A 319 13.43 12.24 -3.88
CA CYS A 319 13.36 11.70 -2.55
C CYS A 319 12.22 10.68 -2.41
N ALA A 320 12.41 9.71 -1.50
CA ALA A 320 11.45 8.66 -1.24
C ALA A 320 11.30 8.39 0.25
N ALA A 321 10.12 7.93 0.62
CA ALA A 321 9.84 7.30 1.90
C ALA A 321 9.31 5.89 1.66
N ILE A 322 9.84 4.93 2.39
CA ILE A 322 9.40 3.54 2.40
C ILE A 322 9.01 3.18 3.83
N SER A 323 7.84 2.59 3.98
CA SER A 323 7.36 2.10 5.27
C SER A 323 6.80 0.69 5.16
N LEU A 324 7.17 -0.17 6.11
CA LEU A 324 6.71 -1.55 6.23
C LEU A 324 6.16 -1.76 7.63
N PHE A 325 4.96 -2.30 7.71
CA PHE A 325 4.25 -2.57 8.96
C PHE A 325 3.91 -4.06 9.04
N ASN A 326 4.00 -4.63 10.23
CA ASN A 326 3.51 -5.99 10.49
C ASN A 326 2.12 -6.00 11.12
N TRP A 327 1.28 -5.07 10.71
CA TRP A 327 -0.14 -4.99 11.04
C TRP A 327 -0.88 -4.20 9.96
N ASN A 328 -2.22 -4.33 9.91
CA ASN A 328 -3.04 -3.54 9.00
C ASN A 328 -3.07 -2.09 9.47
N ALA A 329 -1.98 -1.39 9.15
CA ALA A 329 -1.89 0.03 9.42
C ALA A 329 -2.75 0.79 8.40
N PRO A 330 -3.61 1.71 8.77
CA PRO A 330 -4.48 2.43 7.84
C PRO A 330 -3.79 3.65 7.24
N TYR A 331 -2.62 3.55 6.50
CA TYR A 331 -1.83 4.80 6.41
C TYR A 331 -1.08 5.13 5.14
N PRO A 332 -1.76 5.56 4.09
CA PRO A 332 -1.09 6.33 3.05
C PRO A 332 -0.46 7.65 3.58
N PHE A 333 -0.93 8.16 4.72
CA PHE A 333 -0.52 9.45 5.29
C PHE A 333 0.82 9.44 6.00
N LEU A 334 1.13 8.35 6.72
CA LEU A 334 2.36 8.30 7.48
C LEU A 334 3.58 8.35 6.55
N THR A 335 3.50 7.61 5.45
CA THR A 335 4.57 7.62 4.45
C THR A 335 4.69 8.97 3.75
N ARG A 336 3.59 9.70 3.55
CA ARG A 336 3.64 11.07 3.02
C ARG A 336 4.27 12.06 4.00
N ARG A 337 3.98 11.95 5.30
CA ARG A 337 4.66 12.74 6.33
C ARG A 337 6.16 12.42 6.38
N LEU A 338 6.52 11.15 6.26
CA LEU A 338 7.90 10.72 6.12
C LEU A 338 8.54 11.33 4.87
N LEU A 339 7.81 11.39 3.76
CA LEU A 339 8.27 12.03 2.53
C LEU A 339 8.46 13.55 2.71
N ALA A 340 7.58 14.23 3.45
CA ALA A 340 7.80 15.64 3.79
C ALA A 340 9.09 15.85 4.60
N ILE A 341 9.39 14.95 5.55
CA ILE A 341 10.69 14.96 6.26
C ILE A 341 11.85 14.75 5.28
N ALA A 342 11.73 13.81 4.35
CA ALA A 342 12.77 13.56 3.34
C ALA A 342 13.03 14.77 2.44
N ARG A 343 12.01 15.59 2.19
CA ARG A 343 12.09 16.89 1.49
C ARG A 343 12.73 17.99 2.32
N GLY A 344 12.85 17.82 3.63
CA GLY A 344 13.18 18.91 4.57
C GLY A 344 12.02 19.90 4.75
N ALA A 345 10.79 19.50 4.41
CA ALA A 345 9.59 20.30 4.54
C ALA A 345 8.96 20.15 5.94
N PRO A 346 8.25 21.17 6.45
CA PRO A 346 7.51 21.04 7.68
C PRO A 346 6.35 20.04 7.52
N ILE A 347 6.10 19.25 8.55
CA ILE A 347 4.90 18.43 8.63
C ILE A 347 3.76 19.35 9.04
N HIS A 348 2.79 19.54 8.17
CA HIS A 348 1.58 20.29 8.46
C HIS A 348 0.53 19.38 9.08
N ASP A 349 0.47 19.34 10.40
CA ASP A 349 -0.62 18.72 11.14
C ASP A 349 -1.59 19.80 11.59
N PRO A 350 -2.86 19.75 11.16
CA PRO A 350 -3.85 20.64 11.73
C PRO A 350 -3.95 20.38 13.24
N ALA A 351 -3.77 21.43 14.03
CA ALA A 351 -3.87 21.32 15.48
C ALA A 351 -5.32 20.98 15.89
N PRO A 352 -5.51 20.10 16.88
CA PRO A 352 -6.83 19.84 17.42
C PRO A 352 -7.49 21.12 17.92
N VAL A 353 -8.75 21.30 17.58
CA VAL A 353 -9.56 22.42 18.07
C VAL A 353 -10.54 21.95 19.16
N LYS A 354 -10.95 22.87 20.03
CA LYS A 354 -12.02 22.59 20.99
C LYS A 354 -13.37 22.76 20.31
N VAL A 355 -14.20 21.73 20.39
CA VAL A 355 -15.58 21.74 19.92
C VAL A 355 -16.48 21.47 21.13
N SER A 356 -17.60 22.19 21.25
CA SER A 356 -18.52 21.99 22.36
C SER A 356 -19.22 20.63 22.26
N GLU A 357 -19.61 20.08 23.43
CA GLU A 357 -20.36 18.83 23.46
C GLU A 357 -21.69 18.92 22.71
N ALA A 358 -22.33 20.08 22.74
CA ALA A 358 -23.56 20.35 21.98
C ALA A 358 -23.38 20.32 20.47
N GLU A 359 -22.22 20.75 19.97
CA GLU A 359 -21.86 20.63 18.55
C GLU A 359 -21.55 19.17 18.17
N LEU A 360 -20.80 18.44 19.01
CA LEU A 360 -20.51 17.02 18.80
C LEU A 360 -21.81 16.18 18.82
N ALA A 361 -22.74 16.46 19.70
CA ALA A 361 -24.01 15.75 19.80
C ALA A 361 -24.86 15.85 18.52
N ARG A 362 -24.69 16.90 17.73
CA ARG A 362 -25.40 17.05 16.45
C ARG A 362 -24.90 16.07 15.38
N LEU A 363 -23.69 15.55 15.54
CA LEU A 363 -23.05 14.63 14.61
C LEU A 363 -23.34 13.16 14.94
N VAL A 364 -23.91 12.88 16.12
CA VAL A 364 -24.27 11.53 16.56
C VAL A 364 -25.31 10.94 15.61
N GLY A 365 -25.10 9.70 15.18
CA GLY A 365 -26.07 8.99 14.32
C GLY A 365 -25.39 7.98 13.42
N THR A 366 -26.20 7.32 12.62
CA THR A 366 -25.77 6.33 11.64
C THR A 366 -25.69 6.94 10.24
N TYR A 367 -24.60 6.69 9.55
CA TYR A 367 -24.33 7.20 8.20
C TYR A 367 -24.14 6.05 7.22
N ARG A 368 -24.80 6.09 6.05
CA ARG A 368 -24.78 5.03 5.04
C ARG A 368 -24.72 5.61 3.63
N ALA A 369 -23.92 5.02 2.75
CA ALA A 369 -23.81 5.44 1.35
C ALA A 369 -24.80 4.73 0.40
N GLY A 370 -25.50 3.68 0.88
CA GLY A 370 -26.45 2.86 0.12
C GLY A 370 -26.72 1.54 0.83
N ASP A 371 -27.63 0.73 0.31
CA ASP A 371 -28.11 -0.47 1.01
C ASP A 371 -27.07 -1.59 1.18
N HIS A 372 -25.99 -1.56 0.40
CA HIS A 372 -24.91 -2.57 0.43
C HIS A 372 -23.54 -1.97 0.74
N GLN A 373 -23.48 -0.72 1.19
CA GLN A 373 -22.23 -0.05 1.55
C GLN A 373 -22.00 -0.10 3.06
N PRO A 374 -20.72 -0.09 3.51
CA PRO A 374 -20.40 -0.03 4.93
C PRO A 374 -21.10 1.13 5.62
N GLN A 375 -21.64 0.86 6.80
CA GLN A 375 -22.30 1.83 7.64
C GLN A 375 -21.32 2.33 8.69
N ARG A 376 -21.41 3.62 9.03
CA ARG A 376 -20.68 4.23 10.15
C ARG A 376 -21.63 4.71 11.22
N GLU A 377 -21.36 4.36 12.44
CA GLU A 377 -22.10 4.85 13.60
C GLU A 377 -21.24 5.81 14.42
N LEU A 378 -21.76 6.99 14.69
CA LEU A 378 -21.10 7.99 15.51
C LEU A 378 -21.80 8.09 16.85
N VAL A 379 -21.03 7.91 17.93
CA VAL A 379 -21.52 7.98 19.31
C VAL A 379 -20.73 9.02 20.10
N LEU A 380 -21.42 9.73 20.98
CA LEU A 380 -20.81 10.68 21.91
C LEU A 380 -20.69 10.01 23.27
N ASP A 381 -19.49 9.97 23.81
CA ASP A 381 -19.22 9.40 25.12
C ASP A 381 -18.22 10.27 25.88
N HIS A 382 -18.58 10.69 27.10
CA HIS A 382 -17.76 11.56 27.96
C HIS A 382 -17.17 12.79 27.24
N GLY A 383 -18.00 13.48 26.41
CA GLY A 383 -17.61 14.68 25.68
C GLY A 383 -16.67 14.43 24.49
N ARG A 384 -16.53 13.18 24.05
CA ARG A 384 -15.73 12.81 22.91
C ARG A 384 -16.55 12.01 21.89
N LEU A 385 -16.39 12.36 20.62
CA LEU A 385 -17.03 11.64 19.51
C LEU A 385 -16.22 10.40 19.14
N TYR A 386 -16.91 9.29 18.91
CA TYR A 386 -16.33 8.02 18.46
C TYR A 386 -17.01 7.56 17.19
N CYS A 387 -16.27 6.89 16.33
CA CYS A 387 -16.76 6.25 15.12
C CYS A 387 -16.68 4.73 15.25
N HIS A 388 -17.76 4.05 14.87
CA HIS A 388 -17.82 2.62 14.63
C HIS A 388 -17.97 2.39 13.13
N ASP A 389 -17.11 1.59 12.55
CA ASP A 389 -17.28 1.10 11.20
C ASP A 389 -18.05 -0.24 11.21
N ASP A 390 -18.90 -0.46 10.18
CA ASP A 390 -19.72 -1.67 10.06
C ASP A 390 -18.85 -2.94 10.05
N GLY A 391 -19.19 -3.87 10.94
CA GLY A 391 -18.43 -5.11 11.13
C GLY A 391 -17.21 -4.98 12.05
N ASP A 392 -16.87 -3.78 12.52
CA ASP A 392 -15.88 -3.57 13.57
C ASP A 392 -16.58 -3.24 14.91
N PRO A 393 -16.53 -4.08 15.92
CA PRO A 393 -17.10 -3.78 17.22
C PRO A 393 -16.27 -2.81 18.06
N GLY A 394 -15.09 -2.41 17.59
CA GLY A 394 -14.29 -1.34 18.14
C GLY A 394 -14.92 0.02 17.89
N ARG A 395 -14.52 1.00 18.68
CA ARG A 395 -14.83 2.41 18.44
C ARG A 395 -13.53 3.23 18.48
N ASP A 396 -13.31 4.02 17.45
CA ASP A 396 -12.17 4.91 17.38
C ASP A 396 -12.57 6.33 17.76
N ALA A 397 -11.81 6.92 18.69
CA ALA A 397 -12.07 8.29 19.11
C ALA A 397 -11.68 9.28 17.99
N LEU A 398 -12.55 10.26 17.78
CA LEU A 398 -12.34 11.31 16.79
C LEU A 398 -11.76 12.56 17.46
N VAL A 399 -10.84 13.19 16.75
CA VAL A 399 -10.18 14.44 17.12
C VAL A 399 -10.64 15.54 16.18
N PRO A 400 -11.31 16.59 16.66
CA PRO A 400 -11.77 17.68 15.81
C PRO A 400 -10.61 18.54 15.32
N LEU A 401 -10.64 18.90 14.03
CA LEU A 401 -9.66 19.77 13.35
C LEU A 401 -10.25 21.14 12.97
N GLY A 402 -11.53 21.38 13.25
CA GLY A 402 -12.27 22.58 12.84
C GLY A 402 -13.09 22.35 11.58
N ASN A 403 -14.01 23.28 11.29
CA ASN A 403 -14.86 23.26 10.09
C ASN A 403 -15.62 21.93 9.88
N ASN A 404 -16.02 21.27 10.96
CA ASN A 404 -16.65 19.93 10.95
C ASN A 404 -15.77 18.83 10.34
N VAL A 405 -14.45 19.00 10.37
CA VAL A 405 -13.48 18.00 9.97
C VAL A 405 -12.91 17.32 11.21
N PHE A 406 -12.85 16.00 11.16
CA PHE A 406 -12.32 15.16 12.23
C PHE A 406 -11.30 14.18 11.67
N ARG A 407 -10.35 13.77 12.52
CA ARG A 407 -9.46 12.63 12.26
C ARG A 407 -9.61 11.58 13.35
N TYR A 408 -9.13 10.40 13.10
CA TYR A 408 -9.01 9.39 14.15
C TYR A 408 -7.91 9.77 15.16
N THR A 409 -7.96 9.22 16.38
CA THR A 409 -6.95 9.50 17.41
C THR A 409 -5.55 9.06 16.98
N ILE A 410 -5.48 7.91 16.32
CA ILE A 410 -4.30 7.54 15.56
C ILE A 410 -4.47 8.27 14.23
N ASP A 411 -3.73 9.35 14.04
CA ASP A 411 -3.84 10.14 12.82
C ASP A 411 -3.29 9.33 11.64
N ASP A 412 -4.22 8.75 10.94
CA ASP A 412 -3.98 7.97 9.74
C ASP A 412 -4.16 8.80 8.48
N GLY A 413 -4.37 10.09 8.66
CA GLY A 413 -4.65 11.03 7.58
C GLY A 413 -6.05 10.95 7.02
N ASN A 414 -6.81 9.97 7.43
CA ASN A 414 -8.21 9.91 7.08
C ASN A 414 -8.98 11.02 7.78
N ARG A 415 -9.87 11.66 7.04
CA ARG A 415 -10.72 12.74 7.51
C ARG A 415 -12.18 12.35 7.37
N LEU A 416 -12.93 12.61 8.42
CA LEU A 416 -14.38 12.58 8.41
C LEU A 416 -14.84 14.03 8.32
N THR A 417 -15.49 14.38 7.22
CA THR A 417 -15.99 15.74 6.98
C THR A 417 -17.51 15.73 6.97
N PHE A 418 -18.11 16.57 7.80
CA PHE A 418 -19.56 16.69 7.92
C PHE A 418 -20.07 17.94 7.22
N SER A 419 -21.07 17.75 6.37
CA SER A 419 -21.83 18.83 5.73
C SER A 419 -23.32 18.58 5.94
N GLY A 420 -23.89 19.23 6.97
CA GLY A 420 -25.26 18.94 7.39
C GLY A 420 -25.43 17.48 7.87
N GLU A 421 -26.32 16.73 7.22
CA GLU A 421 -26.55 15.30 7.49
C GLU A 421 -25.66 14.36 6.64
N THR A 422 -24.69 14.90 5.92
CA THR A 422 -23.80 14.15 5.05
C THR A 422 -22.43 13.99 5.70
N LEU A 423 -21.92 12.76 5.71
CA LEU A 423 -20.57 12.39 6.08
C LEU A 423 -19.78 12.01 4.82
N THR A 424 -18.64 12.63 4.62
CA THR A 424 -17.65 12.18 3.63
C THR A 424 -16.43 11.64 4.33
N PHE A 425 -15.89 10.57 3.78
CA PHE A 425 -14.67 9.94 4.25
C PHE A 425 -13.62 10.02 3.15
N GLY A 426 -12.48 10.56 3.48
CA GLY A 426 -11.41 10.76 2.53
C GLY A 426 -10.14 11.24 3.23
N ASP A 427 -9.20 11.73 2.46
CA ASP A 427 -8.07 12.48 2.99
C ASP A 427 -8.26 13.98 2.69
N ASP A 428 -7.24 14.77 2.98
CA ASP A 428 -7.28 16.21 2.77
C ASP A 428 -7.48 16.60 1.28
N GLU A 429 -7.35 15.65 0.35
CA GLU A 429 -7.40 15.91 -1.10
C GLU A 429 -8.44 15.08 -1.87
N GLN A 430 -8.86 13.92 -1.33
CA GLN A 430 -9.79 13.02 -2.04
C GLN A 430 -10.85 12.43 -1.13
N VAL A 431 -12.08 12.37 -1.62
CA VAL A 431 -13.17 11.58 -1.03
C VAL A 431 -13.00 10.13 -1.49
N TRP A 432 -12.76 9.23 -0.53
CA TRP A 432 -12.48 7.81 -0.80
C TRP A 432 -13.73 6.97 -0.99
N HIS A 433 -14.83 7.39 -0.36
CA HIS A 433 -16.11 6.69 -0.40
C HIS A 433 -17.21 7.64 -0.84
N ALA A 434 -18.27 7.09 -1.43
CA ALA A 434 -19.46 7.85 -1.72
C ALA A 434 -19.96 8.55 -0.43
N ALA A 435 -20.47 9.77 -0.59
CA ALA A 435 -21.02 10.53 0.52
C ALA A 435 -22.09 9.71 1.24
N GLN A 436 -21.94 9.56 2.55
CA GLN A 436 -22.86 8.82 3.40
C GLN A 436 -23.93 9.77 3.95
N GLN A 437 -25.17 9.38 3.84
CA GLN A 437 -26.27 10.14 4.41
C GLN A 437 -26.63 9.62 5.80
N ARG A 438 -27.00 10.53 6.69
CA ARG A 438 -27.50 10.15 8.00
C ARG A 438 -28.81 9.41 7.85
N VAL A 439 -28.88 8.21 8.42
CA VAL A 439 -30.09 7.41 8.47
C VAL A 439 -30.94 7.90 9.65
N ARG A 440 -32.21 8.26 9.42
CA ARG A 440 -33.15 8.71 10.43
C ARG A 440 -33.85 7.54 11.09
#